data_bd3dd0b57779789bd1f5f042ac11ce2c
#
_entry.id   bd3dd0b57779789bd1f5f042ac11ce2c
#
_cell.length_a   1.000
_cell.length_b   1.000
_cell.length_c   1.000
_cell.angle_alpha   90.00
_cell.angle_beta   90.00
_cell.angle_gamma   90.00
#
_symmetry.space_group_name_H-M   'P 1'
#
loop_
_entity.id
_entity.type
_entity.pdbx_description
1 polymer ?
#
loop_
_entity_poly.entity_id
_entity_poly.type
_entity_poly.pdbx_seq_one_letter_code
_entity_poly.pdbx_strand_id
1 'polypeptide(L)'
;EGYVATLAHQIDVGGIAPGGMGVFSHEIYQEGLRIPILKLVDQGQPNEAIFSLIRINTRMPESLMGDVRAQISACNTGEKGFSALLEKYGSESFREHCKALHDYAERLIRKQIHNLPNGTYRYEDYLDGMGENPEPIKFCVALKIDEDHVYIDWTGTSKQVKAAINGP
;
A
#
# COMPACT_ATOMS: atom_id res chain seq x y z
N GLU A 1 6.56 15.02 18.24
CA GLU A 1 7.23 14.19 17.21
C GLU A 1 6.18 13.62 16.28
N GLY A 2 6.51 13.49 15.01
CA GLY A 2 5.65 12.93 13.98
C GLY A 2 6.48 12.23 12.91
N TYR A 3 5.79 11.51 12.04
CA TYR A 3 6.43 10.81 10.93
C TYR A 3 5.87 11.31 9.60
N VAL A 4 6.74 11.48 8.62
CA VAL A 4 6.36 11.67 7.23
C VAL A 4 6.74 10.41 6.48
N ALA A 5 5.80 9.82 5.78
CA ALA A 5 6.02 8.61 5.01
C ALA A 5 5.68 8.83 3.54
N THR A 6 6.39 8.17 2.67
CA THR A 6 6.05 8.02 1.26
C THR A 6 5.86 6.55 0.94
N LEU A 7 4.95 6.26 0.05
CA LEU A 7 4.77 4.94 -0.53
C LEU A 7 5.31 4.99 -1.95
N ALA A 8 6.23 4.08 -2.27
CA ALA A 8 6.64 3.86 -3.64
C ALA A 8 6.01 2.60 -4.18
N HIS A 9 5.55 2.70 -5.39
CA HIS A 9 4.97 1.59 -6.13
C HIS A 9 5.95 1.12 -7.20
N GLN A 10 6.17 -0.19 -7.30
CA GLN A 10 7.00 -0.82 -8.35
C GLN A 10 8.49 -0.44 -8.33
N ILE A 11 9.13 -0.56 -7.19
CA ILE A 11 10.59 -0.54 -7.14
C ILE A 11 11.10 -1.97 -7.38
N ASP A 12 11.93 -2.14 -8.42
CA ASP A 12 12.61 -3.42 -8.67
C ASP A 12 13.81 -3.58 -7.72
N VAL A 13 13.59 -4.27 -6.62
CA VAL A 13 14.65 -4.62 -5.66
C VAL A 13 15.24 -6.00 -5.92
N GLY A 14 15.21 -6.48 -7.14
CA GLY A 14 15.70 -7.81 -7.51
C GLY A 14 14.59 -8.87 -7.46
N GLY A 15 15.00 -10.11 -7.32
CA GLY A 15 14.11 -11.26 -7.34
C GLY A 15 14.20 -12.07 -8.62
N ILE A 16 13.47 -13.18 -8.68
CA ILE A 16 13.49 -14.10 -9.82
C ILE A 16 12.58 -13.60 -10.93
N ALA A 17 11.46 -12.97 -10.57
CA ALA A 17 10.48 -12.49 -11.51
C ALA A 17 10.92 -11.15 -12.14
N PRO A 18 10.98 -11.04 -13.48
CA PRO A 18 11.23 -9.78 -14.14
C PRO A 18 10.08 -8.81 -13.88
N GLY A 19 10.37 -7.58 -13.42
CA GLY A 19 9.38 -6.53 -13.26
C GLY A 19 8.59 -6.55 -11.96
N GLY A 20 9.04 -7.24 -10.93
CA GLY A 20 8.59 -7.06 -9.54
C GLY A 20 7.27 -7.73 -9.14
N MET A 21 6.36 -8.04 -10.04
CA MET A 21 5.13 -8.78 -9.74
C MET A 21 5.10 -10.11 -10.49
N GLY A 22 5.82 -11.09 -9.97
CA GLY A 22 5.73 -12.45 -10.48
C GLY A 22 4.45 -13.12 -10.00
N VAL A 23 3.40 -13.14 -10.80
CA VAL A 23 2.17 -13.90 -10.51
C VAL A 23 2.43 -15.37 -10.20
N PHE A 24 3.58 -15.91 -10.63
CA PHE A 24 4.04 -17.26 -10.36
C PHE A 24 4.96 -17.39 -9.14
N SER A 25 5.21 -16.29 -8.41
CA SER A 25 5.95 -16.36 -7.15
C SER A 25 5.09 -17.06 -6.10
N HIS A 26 5.66 -18.05 -5.42
CA HIS A 26 4.97 -18.83 -4.40
C HIS A 26 5.34 -18.40 -2.98
N GLU A 27 6.39 -17.62 -2.85
CA GLU A 27 6.91 -17.14 -1.57
C GLU A 27 7.61 -15.79 -1.73
N ILE A 28 7.60 -15.01 -0.66
CA ILE A 28 8.12 -13.64 -0.64
C ILE A 28 9.63 -13.55 -0.97
N TYR A 29 10.39 -14.63 -0.76
CA TYR A 29 11.82 -14.67 -1.09
C TYR A 29 12.11 -14.64 -2.60
N GLN A 30 11.11 -14.94 -3.43
CA GLN A 30 11.21 -14.87 -4.89
C GLN A 30 10.93 -13.46 -5.41
N GLU A 31 10.34 -12.58 -4.60
CA GLU A 31 9.88 -11.26 -5.04
C GLU A 31 10.97 -10.19 -4.97
N GLY A 32 12.06 -10.42 -4.24
CA GLY A 32 13.16 -9.49 -4.17
C GLY A 32 13.89 -9.44 -2.83
N LEU A 33 14.75 -8.44 -2.70
CA LEU A 33 15.54 -8.20 -1.51
C LEU A 33 14.64 -7.70 -0.35
N ARG A 34 14.58 -8.46 0.71
CA ARG A 34 13.86 -8.09 1.93
C ARG A 34 14.74 -7.22 2.81
N ILE A 35 14.41 -5.94 2.91
CA ILE A 35 15.15 -4.96 3.71
C ILE A 35 14.37 -4.74 5.01
N PRO A 36 14.95 -5.04 6.19
CA PRO A 36 14.33 -4.70 7.46
C PRO A 36 14.29 -3.18 7.65
N ILE A 37 13.68 -2.72 8.74
CA ILE A 37 13.67 -1.28 9.07
C ILE A 37 15.09 -0.84 9.38
N LEU A 38 15.72 -0.15 8.43
CA LEU A 38 17.08 0.38 8.51
C LEU A 38 17.10 1.85 8.10
N LYS A 39 18.02 2.61 8.67
CA LYS A 39 18.23 4.00 8.26
C LYS A 39 19.04 4.04 6.95
N LEU A 40 18.40 4.46 5.87
CA LEU A 40 19.08 4.75 4.60
C LEU A 40 19.95 6.01 4.68
N VAL A 41 19.49 6.99 5.43
CA VAL A 41 20.20 8.24 5.70
C VAL A 41 20.14 8.45 7.21
N ASP A 42 21.28 8.72 7.83
CA ASP A 42 21.38 9.06 9.25
C ASP A 42 22.11 10.40 9.39
N GLN A 43 21.47 11.36 10.07
CA GLN A 43 22.00 12.73 10.24
C GLN A 43 22.46 13.39 8.92
N GLY A 44 21.71 13.18 7.85
CA GLY A 44 22.03 13.70 6.52
C GLY A 44 23.11 12.94 5.75
N GLN A 45 23.70 11.88 6.32
CA GLN A 45 24.71 11.05 5.68
C GLN A 45 24.12 9.75 5.14
N PRO A 46 24.30 9.43 3.85
CA PRO A 46 23.85 8.18 3.27
C PRO A 46 24.57 6.98 3.91
N ASN A 47 23.82 5.90 4.14
CA ASN A 47 24.41 4.62 4.54
C ASN A 47 24.87 3.86 3.30
N GLU A 48 26.13 4.07 2.90
CA GLU A 48 26.69 3.50 1.67
C GLU A 48 26.68 1.97 1.64
N ALA A 49 26.70 1.29 2.78
CA ALA A 49 26.59 -0.16 2.82
C ALA A 49 25.21 -0.63 2.35
N ILE A 50 24.14 0.03 2.79
CA ILE A 50 22.78 -0.30 2.35
C ILE A 50 22.58 0.05 0.87
N PHE A 51 23.04 1.23 0.43
CA PHE A 51 22.95 1.61 -0.98
C PHE A 51 23.72 0.64 -1.88
N SER A 52 24.91 0.18 -1.47
CA SER A 52 25.68 -0.82 -2.19
C SER A 52 24.97 -2.18 -2.24
N LEU A 53 24.37 -2.61 -1.13
CA LEU A 53 23.58 -3.83 -1.05
C LEU A 53 22.38 -3.80 -2.03
N ILE A 54 21.64 -2.71 -2.04
CA ILE A 54 20.50 -2.52 -2.94
C ILE A 54 20.98 -2.55 -4.39
N ARG A 55 22.04 -1.81 -4.72
CA ARG A 55 22.57 -1.70 -6.08
C ARG A 55 23.02 -3.02 -6.67
N ILE A 56 23.67 -3.89 -5.90
CA ILE A 56 24.17 -5.18 -6.39
C ILE A 56 23.07 -6.24 -6.58
N ASN A 57 21.90 -6.05 -5.93
CA ASN A 57 20.80 -7.01 -5.96
C ASN A 57 19.72 -6.69 -7.01
N THR A 58 19.95 -5.74 -7.87
CA THR A 58 19.02 -5.38 -8.96
C THR A 58 19.67 -5.54 -10.34
N ARG A 59 18.87 -5.79 -11.35
CA ARG A 59 19.30 -5.81 -12.77
C ARG A 59 19.44 -4.42 -13.35
N MET A 60 18.76 -3.42 -12.73
CA MET A 60 18.71 -2.02 -13.20
C MET A 60 19.13 -1.06 -12.10
N PRO A 61 20.42 -1.09 -11.66
CA PRO A 61 20.87 -0.36 -10.49
C PRO A 61 20.67 1.15 -10.59
N GLU A 62 20.87 1.76 -11.74
CA GLU A 62 20.72 3.21 -11.90
C GLU A 62 19.26 3.66 -11.81
N SER A 63 18.33 2.88 -12.40
CA SER A 63 16.89 3.14 -12.30
C SER A 63 16.42 3.03 -10.86
N LEU A 64 16.75 1.92 -10.18
CA LEU A 64 16.38 1.69 -8.79
C LEU A 64 16.94 2.78 -7.85
N MET A 65 18.20 3.18 -8.06
CA MET A 65 18.79 4.25 -7.28
C MET A 65 18.12 5.60 -7.54
N GLY A 66 17.62 5.83 -8.75
CA GLY A 66 16.75 6.97 -9.06
C GLY A 66 15.47 6.96 -8.22
N ASP A 67 14.78 5.82 -8.17
CA ASP A 67 13.54 5.65 -7.39
C ASP A 67 13.77 5.82 -5.90
N VAL A 68 14.84 5.24 -5.35
CA VAL A 68 15.19 5.41 -3.93
C VAL A 68 15.48 6.88 -3.59
N ARG A 69 16.20 7.60 -4.45
CA ARG A 69 16.44 9.04 -4.28
C ARG A 69 15.15 9.85 -4.38
N ALA A 70 14.24 9.47 -5.27
CA ALA A 70 12.93 10.11 -5.39
C ALA A 70 12.11 9.95 -4.11
N GLN A 71 12.12 8.76 -3.49
CA GLN A 71 11.45 8.52 -2.20
C GLN A 71 12.04 9.39 -1.08
N ILE A 72 13.36 9.47 -0.98
CA ILE A 72 14.04 10.34 0.00
C ILE A 72 13.65 11.80 -0.23
N SER A 73 13.65 12.25 -1.49
CA SER A 73 13.25 13.61 -1.86
C SER A 73 11.77 13.88 -1.51
N ALA A 74 10.89 12.91 -1.73
CA ALA A 74 9.49 13.02 -1.36
C ALA A 74 9.31 13.15 0.16
N CYS A 75 10.03 12.36 0.95
CA CYS A 75 10.03 12.48 2.41
C CYS A 75 10.51 13.87 2.87
N ASN A 76 11.60 14.38 2.29
CA ASN A 76 12.13 15.70 2.61
C ASN A 76 11.15 16.83 2.25
N THR A 77 10.44 16.69 1.14
CA THR A 77 9.39 17.64 0.72
C THR A 77 8.20 17.60 1.68
N GLY A 78 7.77 16.39 2.06
CA GLY A 78 6.71 16.18 3.03
C GLY A 78 7.06 16.76 4.42
N GLU A 79 8.28 16.55 4.89
CA GLU A 79 8.78 17.10 6.15
C GLU A 79 8.74 18.63 6.16
N LYS A 80 9.22 19.27 5.08
CA LYS A 80 9.16 20.73 4.94
C LYS A 80 7.74 21.25 4.98
N GLY A 81 6.82 20.62 4.22
CA GLY A 81 5.42 21.00 4.19
C GLY A 81 4.73 20.81 5.55
N PHE A 82 4.99 19.68 6.20
CA PHE A 82 4.46 19.40 7.53
C PHE A 82 4.97 20.39 8.57
N SER A 83 6.26 20.69 8.57
CA SER A 83 6.88 21.67 9.48
C SER A 83 6.29 23.07 9.30
N ALA A 84 6.06 23.50 8.06
CA ALA A 84 5.43 24.78 7.76
C ALA A 84 3.98 24.84 8.26
N LEU A 85 3.23 23.75 8.20
CA LEU A 85 1.88 23.68 8.77
C LEU A 85 1.90 23.76 10.31
N LEU A 86 2.84 23.06 10.95
CA LEU A 86 3.01 23.14 12.41
C LEU A 86 3.44 24.53 12.87
N GLU A 87 4.30 25.19 12.14
CA GLU A 87 4.73 26.56 12.43
C GLU A 87 3.54 27.53 12.30
N LYS A 88 2.73 27.35 11.26
CA LYS A 88 1.57 28.23 11.00
C LYS A 88 0.43 28.05 11.99
N TYR A 89 0.09 26.84 12.37
CA TYR A 89 -1.11 26.53 13.16
C TYR A 89 -0.84 26.10 14.60
N GLY A 90 0.39 25.72 14.92
CA GLY A 90 0.72 25.06 16.17
C GLY A 90 0.31 23.59 16.18
N SER A 91 0.94 22.78 17.03
CA SER A 91 0.74 21.34 17.06
C SER A 91 -0.66 20.92 17.53
N GLU A 92 -1.24 21.63 18.47
CA GLU A 92 -2.57 21.33 19.01
C GLU A 92 -3.66 21.62 17.97
N SER A 93 -3.69 22.82 17.43
CA SER A 93 -4.65 23.23 16.40
C SER A 93 -4.49 22.37 15.13
N PHE A 94 -3.27 21.98 14.77
CA PHE A 94 -3.05 21.06 13.66
C PHE A 94 -3.73 19.71 13.89
N ARG A 95 -3.61 19.11 15.09
CA ARG A 95 -4.29 17.84 15.42
C ARG A 95 -5.81 17.98 15.38
N GLU A 96 -6.34 19.09 15.89
CA GLU A 96 -7.78 19.38 15.83
C GLU A 96 -8.28 19.48 14.40
N HIS A 97 -7.54 20.14 13.51
CA HIS A 97 -7.87 20.22 12.09
C HIS A 97 -7.80 18.85 11.41
N CYS A 98 -6.81 18.02 11.72
CA CYS A 98 -6.75 16.64 11.21
C CYS A 98 -7.98 15.83 11.64
N LYS A 99 -8.35 15.90 12.92
CA LYS A 99 -9.56 15.25 13.42
C LYS A 99 -10.80 15.76 12.72
N ALA A 100 -10.95 17.08 12.60
CA ALA A 100 -12.10 17.69 11.92
C ALA A 100 -12.22 17.26 10.44
N LEU A 101 -11.09 17.06 9.75
CA LEU A 101 -11.06 16.52 8.38
C LEU A 101 -11.55 15.07 8.33
N HIS A 102 -11.11 14.22 9.26
CA HIS A 102 -11.60 12.84 9.35
C HIS A 102 -13.12 12.81 9.63
N ASP A 103 -13.57 13.56 10.63
CA ASP A 103 -15.00 13.66 10.98
C ASP A 103 -15.84 14.20 9.80
N TYR A 104 -15.28 15.13 9.03
CA TYR A 104 -15.93 15.67 7.83
C TYR A 104 -16.04 14.61 6.72
N ALA A 105 -14.96 13.90 6.44
CA ALA A 105 -14.94 12.84 5.44
C ALA A 105 -15.90 11.71 5.81
N GLU A 106 -15.91 11.28 7.07
CA GLU A 106 -16.85 10.28 7.57
C GLU A 106 -18.30 10.70 7.35
N ARG A 107 -18.67 11.93 7.75
CA ARG A 107 -20.03 12.45 7.53
C ARG A 107 -20.43 12.48 6.07
N LEU A 108 -19.51 12.86 5.18
CA LEU A 108 -19.79 12.85 3.73
C LEU A 108 -20.05 11.45 3.21
N ILE A 109 -19.21 10.48 3.58
CA ILE A 109 -19.37 9.08 3.14
C ILE A 109 -20.66 8.49 3.70
N ARG A 110 -20.95 8.68 5.00
CA ARG A 110 -22.19 8.20 5.59
C ARG A 110 -23.42 8.79 4.91
N LYS A 111 -23.39 10.08 4.58
CA LYS A 111 -24.48 10.71 3.82
C LYS A 111 -24.65 10.09 2.42
N GLN A 112 -23.56 9.73 1.75
CA GLN A 112 -23.66 9.04 0.45
C GLN A 112 -24.21 7.63 0.59
N ILE A 113 -23.78 6.88 1.61
CA ILE A 113 -24.29 5.54 1.90
C ILE A 113 -25.81 5.59 2.21
N HIS A 114 -26.23 6.55 3.03
CA HIS A 114 -27.64 6.73 3.37
C HIS A 114 -28.55 7.00 2.16
N ASN A 115 -28.02 7.54 1.06
CA ASN A 115 -28.77 7.71 -0.18
C ASN A 115 -28.92 6.44 -1.02
N LEU A 116 -28.24 5.37 -0.63
CA LEU A 116 -28.34 4.07 -1.31
C LEU A 116 -29.52 3.27 -0.72
N PRO A 117 -30.21 2.45 -1.51
CA PRO A 117 -31.28 1.61 -0.99
C PRO A 117 -30.74 0.61 0.05
N ASN A 118 -31.41 0.52 1.20
CA ASN A 118 -31.12 -0.52 2.17
C ASN A 118 -31.36 -1.90 1.57
N GLY A 119 -30.49 -2.84 1.88
CA GLY A 119 -30.63 -4.21 1.37
C GLY A 119 -29.33 -4.99 1.39
N THR A 120 -29.43 -6.24 0.97
CA THR A 120 -28.26 -7.11 0.81
C THR A 120 -28.08 -7.46 -0.67
N TYR A 121 -26.97 -7.06 -1.21
CA TYR A 121 -26.58 -7.26 -2.60
C TYR A 121 -25.51 -8.34 -2.64
N ARG A 122 -25.67 -9.34 -3.52
CA ARG A 122 -24.73 -10.46 -3.66
C ARG A 122 -24.21 -10.51 -5.08
N TYR A 123 -22.91 -10.78 -5.19
CA TYR A 123 -22.26 -10.94 -6.48
C TYR A 123 -21.21 -12.05 -6.40
N GLU A 124 -21.07 -12.78 -7.48
CA GLU A 124 -20.04 -13.80 -7.67
C GLU A 124 -19.33 -13.56 -8.97
N ASP A 125 -18.01 -13.73 -8.96
CA ASP A 125 -17.16 -13.64 -10.14
C ASP A 125 -16.00 -14.62 -10.02
N TYR A 126 -15.29 -14.81 -11.10
CA TYR A 126 -14.19 -15.76 -11.18
C TYR A 126 -12.98 -15.13 -11.84
N LEU A 127 -11.82 -15.31 -11.24
CA LEU A 127 -10.55 -15.06 -11.87
C LEU A 127 -10.05 -16.37 -12.48
N ASP A 128 -9.43 -16.31 -13.66
CA ASP A 128 -8.76 -17.46 -14.25
C ASP A 128 -7.69 -18.01 -13.31
N GLY A 129 -7.59 -19.32 -13.25
CA GLY A 129 -6.65 -19.97 -12.35
C GLY A 129 -5.19 -19.69 -12.70
N MET A 130 -4.31 -19.99 -11.77
CA MET A 130 -2.88 -19.77 -11.85
C MET A 130 -2.12 -21.10 -11.70
N GLY A 131 -0.94 -21.18 -12.33
CA GLY A 131 -0.05 -22.34 -12.25
C GLY A 131 -0.22 -23.35 -13.38
N GLU A 132 0.35 -24.53 -13.21
CA GLU A 132 0.37 -25.59 -14.25
C GLU A 132 -1.01 -26.23 -14.50
N ASN A 133 -1.85 -26.29 -13.46
CA ASN A 133 -3.22 -26.78 -13.53
C ASN A 133 -4.15 -25.70 -12.98
N PRO A 134 -4.50 -24.71 -13.80
CA PRO A 134 -5.29 -23.57 -13.35
C PRO A 134 -6.76 -23.98 -13.07
N GLU A 135 -7.19 -23.76 -11.84
CA GLU A 135 -8.60 -23.83 -11.47
C GLU A 135 -9.16 -22.44 -11.23
N PRO A 136 -10.40 -22.16 -11.65
CA PRO A 136 -11.01 -20.86 -11.43
C PRO A 136 -11.02 -20.48 -9.95
N ILE A 137 -10.63 -19.23 -9.66
CA ILE A 137 -10.63 -18.67 -8.31
C ILE A 137 -11.92 -17.88 -8.14
N LYS A 138 -12.81 -18.39 -7.30
CA LYS A 138 -14.13 -17.78 -7.06
C LYS A 138 -13.99 -16.60 -6.10
N PHE A 139 -14.65 -15.50 -6.42
CA PHE A 139 -14.93 -14.38 -5.53
C PHE A 139 -16.42 -14.33 -5.22
N CYS A 140 -16.76 -14.28 -3.96
CA CYS A 140 -18.10 -14.03 -3.48
C CYS A 140 -18.09 -12.80 -2.61
N VAL A 141 -19.07 -11.91 -2.82
CA VAL A 141 -19.28 -10.78 -1.93
C VAL A 141 -20.75 -10.62 -1.62
N ALA A 142 -21.05 -10.39 -0.35
CA ALA A 142 -22.33 -9.88 0.09
C ALA A 142 -22.14 -8.50 0.69
N LEU A 143 -22.76 -7.49 0.10
CA LEU A 143 -22.75 -6.12 0.56
C LEU A 143 -24.10 -5.82 1.21
N LYS A 144 -24.13 -5.61 2.53
CA LYS A 144 -25.33 -5.16 3.25
C LYS A 144 -25.24 -3.66 3.47
N ILE A 145 -26.22 -2.91 2.97
CA ILE A 145 -26.44 -1.49 3.26
C ILE A 145 -27.51 -1.38 4.33
N ASP A 146 -27.20 -0.68 5.41
CA ASP A 146 -28.08 -0.53 6.58
C ASP A 146 -27.94 0.91 7.10
N GLU A 147 -28.87 1.77 6.72
CA GLU A 147 -28.88 3.20 6.94
C GLU A 147 -27.63 3.88 6.35
N ASP A 148 -26.68 4.27 7.17
CA ASP A 148 -25.41 4.91 6.78
C ASP A 148 -24.20 3.98 6.93
N HIS A 149 -24.44 2.67 7.07
CA HIS A 149 -23.42 1.64 7.24
C HIS A 149 -23.39 0.68 6.05
N VAL A 150 -22.18 0.22 5.74
CA VAL A 150 -21.92 -0.82 4.76
C VAL A 150 -21.18 -1.97 5.44
N TYR A 151 -21.70 -3.17 5.31
CA TYR A 151 -21.08 -4.41 5.76
C TYR A 151 -20.69 -5.22 4.53
N ILE A 152 -19.44 -5.68 4.50
CA ILE A 152 -18.90 -6.46 3.39
C ILE A 152 -18.54 -7.84 3.93
N ASP A 153 -19.15 -8.87 3.36
CA ASP A 153 -18.91 -10.27 3.72
C ASP A 153 -18.38 -11.03 2.49
N TRP A 154 -17.19 -11.59 2.62
CA TRP A 154 -16.51 -12.37 1.59
C TRP A 154 -16.66 -13.87 1.75
N THR A 155 -17.59 -14.32 2.61
CA THR A 155 -17.85 -15.75 2.83
C THR A 155 -18.24 -16.44 1.53
N GLY A 156 -17.55 -17.52 1.21
CA GLY A 156 -17.72 -18.27 -0.04
C GLY A 156 -16.69 -17.95 -1.12
N THR A 157 -15.82 -16.97 -0.90
CA THR A 157 -14.62 -16.75 -1.73
C THR A 157 -13.65 -17.91 -1.56
N SER A 158 -12.92 -18.27 -2.61
CA SER A 158 -11.90 -19.32 -2.60
C SER A 158 -10.86 -19.08 -1.51
N LYS A 159 -10.28 -20.16 -1.02
CA LYS A 159 -9.14 -20.08 -0.08
C LYS A 159 -7.91 -19.51 -0.77
N GLN A 160 -6.96 -19.06 0.03
CA GLN A 160 -5.64 -18.63 -0.44
C GLN A 160 -5.02 -19.65 -1.41
N VAL A 161 -4.51 -19.14 -2.52
CA VAL A 161 -3.82 -19.92 -3.55
C VAL A 161 -2.30 -19.72 -3.50
N LYS A 162 -1.55 -20.66 -4.04
CA LYS A 162 -0.08 -20.54 -4.13
C LYS A 162 0.32 -19.68 -5.33
N ALA A 163 0.02 -18.40 -5.27
CA ALA A 163 0.39 -17.42 -6.28
C ALA A 163 0.41 -16.02 -5.66
N ALA A 164 1.07 -15.06 -6.28
CA ALA A 164 1.18 -13.68 -5.80
C ALA A 164 -0.06 -12.82 -6.12
N ILE A 165 -1.26 -13.38 -5.87
CA ILE A 165 -2.56 -12.72 -6.13
C ILE A 165 -3.46 -12.69 -4.90
N ASN A 166 -2.99 -13.18 -3.76
CA ASN A 166 -3.74 -13.14 -2.53
C ASN A 166 -3.69 -11.74 -1.94
N GLY A 167 -4.85 -11.17 -1.64
CA GLY A 167 -4.95 -9.93 -0.89
C GLY A 167 -4.51 -10.12 0.57
N PRO A 168 -3.97 -9.08 1.23
CA PRO A 168 -3.64 -9.12 2.65
C PRO A 168 -4.88 -9.20 3.55
#